data_4d69406dc07b0dd44801c128dcacfd75
#
_entry.id   4d69406dc07b0dd44801c128dcacfd75
#
_cell.length_a   1.000
_cell.length_b   1.000
_cell.length_c   1.000
_cell.angle_alpha   90.00
_cell.angle_beta   90.00
_cell.angle_gamma   90.00
#
_symmetry.space_group_name_H-M   'P 1'
#
loop_
_entity.id
_entity.type
_entity.pdbx_description
1 polymer ?
#
loop_
_entity_poly.entity_id
_entity_poly.type
_entity_poly.pdbx_seq_one_letter_code
_entity_poly.pdbx_strand_id
1 'polypeptide(L)'
;MYIEEAHPSDIWQMRSNVQEGVVFRKPQSDGERFHVAESCVRNLGIHFPALIDGIDNTVERQYTGWPDRLYLIGRDGRVDFKSKPGPFGFHPERLEAALREVFP
;
A
#
# COMPACT_ATOMS: atom_id res chain seq x y z
N MET A 1 -2.10 -2.10 4.12
CA MET A 1 -2.90 -0.85 4.24
C MET A 1 -2.89 -0.09 2.92
N TYR A 2 -4.03 0.41 2.51
CA TYR A 2 -4.16 1.29 1.36
C TYR A 2 -3.87 2.73 1.79
N ILE A 3 -2.93 3.37 1.11
CA ILE A 3 -2.47 4.74 1.42
C ILE A 3 -2.66 5.65 0.21
N GLU A 4 -2.12 6.86 0.27
CA GLU A 4 -2.22 7.85 -0.80
C GLU A 4 -1.86 7.27 -2.16
N GLU A 5 -2.69 7.57 -3.15
CA GLU A 5 -2.56 7.07 -4.51
C GLU A 5 -1.29 7.61 -5.17
N ALA A 6 -0.49 6.71 -5.74
CA ALA A 6 0.75 7.10 -6.42
C ALA A 6 0.51 7.58 -7.86
N HIS A 7 -0.48 7.01 -8.54
CA HIS A 7 -0.75 7.29 -9.96
C HIS A 7 -2.23 7.53 -10.24
N PRO A 8 -2.84 8.62 -9.67
CA PRO A 8 -4.22 8.96 -10.01
C PRO A 8 -4.33 9.44 -11.46
N SER A 9 -5.51 9.29 -12.06
CA SER A 9 -5.75 9.58 -13.47
C SER A 9 -5.54 11.05 -13.86
N ASP A 10 -5.63 11.96 -12.88
CA ASP A 10 -5.49 13.41 -13.11
C ASP A 10 -4.04 13.90 -12.96
N ILE A 11 -3.07 13.01 -12.74
CA ILE A 11 -1.64 13.34 -12.68
C ILE A 11 -0.91 12.60 -13.81
N TRP A 12 -0.46 11.36 -13.58
CA TRP A 12 0.07 10.50 -14.64
C TRP A 12 -0.14 9.03 -14.26
N GLN A 13 -0.05 8.13 -15.24
CA GLN A 13 -0.39 6.73 -15.05
C GLN A 13 0.73 5.79 -15.43
N MET A 14 0.82 4.68 -14.71
CA MET A 14 1.57 3.51 -15.14
C MET A 14 0.71 2.68 -16.09
N ARG A 15 1.32 2.16 -17.14
CA ARG A 15 0.63 1.31 -18.13
C ARG A 15 -0.03 0.10 -17.49
N SER A 16 0.62 -0.52 -16.49
CA SER A 16 0.08 -1.66 -15.78
C SER A 16 -1.24 -1.33 -15.06
N ASN A 17 -1.34 -0.13 -14.46
CA ASN A 17 -2.57 0.30 -13.80
C ASN A 17 -3.74 0.42 -14.77
N VAL A 18 -3.49 0.95 -15.97
CA VAL A 18 -4.50 1.06 -17.03
C VAL A 18 -4.98 -0.34 -17.45
N GLN A 19 -4.05 -1.26 -17.67
CA GLN A 19 -4.36 -2.64 -18.09
C GLN A 19 -5.16 -3.41 -17.03
N GLU A 20 -4.93 -3.14 -15.75
CA GLU A 20 -5.62 -3.81 -14.64
C GLU A 20 -6.92 -3.11 -14.22
N GLY A 21 -7.28 -2.01 -14.86
CA GLY A 21 -8.52 -1.27 -14.56
C GLY A 21 -8.50 -0.58 -13.20
N VAL A 22 -7.31 -0.18 -12.70
CA VAL A 22 -7.16 0.50 -11.41
C VAL A 22 -6.78 1.97 -11.57
N VAL A 23 -7.33 2.62 -12.59
CA VAL A 23 -7.10 4.05 -12.86
C VAL A 23 -8.26 4.86 -12.33
N PHE A 24 -7.98 5.75 -11.39
CA PHE A 24 -8.97 6.63 -10.76
C PHE A 24 -8.41 8.04 -10.59
N ARG A 25 -9.31 9.04 -10.54
CA ARG A 25 -8.93 10.39 -10.16
C ARG A 25 -8.50 10.41 -8.69
N LYS A 26 -7.65 11.40 -8.33
CA LYS A 26 -7.21 11.56 -6.94
C LYS A 26 -8.41 11.81 -6.03
N PRO A 27 -8.63 10.99 -5.00
CA PRO A 27 -9.72 11.19 -4.05
C PRO A 27 -9.60 12.53 -3.31
N GLN A 28 -10.75 13.13 -3.02
CA GLN A 28 -10.84 14.40 -2.29
C GLN A 28 -11.47 14.22 -0.89
N SER A 29 -11.91 13.01 -0.56
CA SER A 29 -12.55 12.71 0.72
C SER A 29 -12.26 11.26 1.14
N ASP A 30 -12.52 10.97 2.43
CA ASP A 30 -12.41 9.60 2.95
C ASP A 30 -13.34 8.64 2.18
N GLY A 31 -14.56 9.07 1.89
CA GLY A 31 -15.51 8.25 1.14
C GLY A 31 -15.06 7.95 -0.28
N GLU A 32 -14.47 8.91 -0.96
CA GLU A 32 -13.91 8.70 -2.29
C GLU A 32 -12.72 7.75 -2.25
N ARG A 33 -11.83 7.91 -1.27
CA ARG A 33 -10.69 7.00 -1.11
C ARG A 33 -11.15 5.58 -0.79
N PHE A 34 -12.14 5.44 0.08
CA PHE A 34 -12.72 4.13 0.38
C PHE A 34 -13.23 3.44 -0.88
N HIS A 35 -13.95 4.18 -1.72
CA HIS A 35 -14.48 3.66 -2.98
C HIS A 35 -13.37 3.19 -3.93
N VAL A 36 -12.33 4.00 -4.09
CA VAL A 36 -11.17 3.64 -4.92
C VAL A 36 -10.46 2.41 -4.37
N ALA A 37 -10.21 2.38 -3.06
CA ALA A 37 -9.55 1.25 -2.40
C ALA A 37 -10.36 -0.04 -2.54
N GLU A 38 -11.66 0.01 -2.36
CA GLU A 38 -12.56 -1.13 -2.54
C GLU A 38 -12.49 -1.67 -3.97
N SER A 39 -12.50 -0.77 -4.95
CA SER A 39 -12.38 -1.15 -6.36
C SER A 39 -11.02 -1.80 -6.67
N CYS A 40 -9.93 -1.28 -6.11
CA CYS A 40 -8.60 -1.86 -6.27
C CYS A 40 -8.51 -3.26 -5.64
N VAL A 41 -9.02 -3.43 -4.43
CA VAL A 41 -9.05 -4.73 -3.75
C VAL A 41 -9.80 -5.76 -4.59
N ARG A 42 -10.94 -5.39 -5.12
CA ARG A 42 -11.78 -6.27 -5.96
C ARG A 42 -11.10 -6.59 -7.30
N ASN A 43 -10.61 -5.56 -8.00
CA ASN A 43 -10.03 -5.73 -9.33
C ASN A 43 -8.69 -6.46 -9.31
N LEU A 44 -7.91 -6.31 -8.25
CA LEU A 44 -6.62 -6.99 -8.10
C LEU A 44 -6.73 -8.35 -7.40
N GLY A 45 -7.94 -8.75 -6.99
CA GLY A 45 -8.16 -10.05 -6.34
C GLY A 45 -7.47 -10.19 -4.98
N ILE A 46 -7.44 -9.12 -4.20
CA ILE A 46 -6.82 -9.12 -2.87
C ILE A 46 -7.78 -9.81 -1.89
N HIS A 47 -7.31 -10.86 -1.22
CA HIS A 47 -8.12 -11.67 -0.30
C HIS A 47 -7.73 -11.54 1.17
N PHE A 48 -6.67 -10.79 1.49
CA PHE A 48 -6.30 -10.52 2.89
C PHE A 48 -6.96 -9.22 3.36
N PRO A 49 -7.08 -9.01 4.69
CA PRO A 49 -7.68 -7.78 5.23
C PRO A 49 -6.93 -6.53 4.76
N ALA A 50 -7.68 -5.50 4.35
CA ALA A 50 -7.14 -4.24 3.89
C ALA A 50 -7.66 -3.10 4.76
N LEU A 51 -6.76 -2.33 5.34
CA LEU A 51 -7.06 -1.09 6.05
C LEU A 51 -6.83 0.09 5.11
N ILE A 52 -7.54 1.18 5.32
CA ILE A 52 -7.51 2.36 4.45
C ILE A 52 -7.10 3.56 5.28
N ASP A 53 -6.07 4.29 4.81
CA ASP A 53 -5.65 5.53 5.45
C ASP A 53 -6.66 6.64 5.21
N GLY A 54 -6.73 7.58 6.16
CA GLY A 54 -7.55 8.78 6.00
C GLY A 54 -7.06 9.66 4.87
N ILE A 55 -7.95 10.52 4.38
CA ILE A 55 -7.62 11.46 3.29
C ILE A 55 -6.53 12.46 3.72
N ASP A 56 -6.33 12.64 5.02
CA ASP A 56 -5.26 13.44 5.59
C ASP A 56 -3.90 12.77 5.59
N ASN A 57 -3.83 11.50 5.16
CA ASN A 57 -2.60 10.71 5.04
C ASN A 57 -1.84 10.53 6.37
N THR A 58 -2.55 10.43 7.48
CA THR A 58 -1.95 10.34 8.82
C THR A 58 -1.03 9.13 8.95
N VAL A 59 -1.49 7.95 8.54
CA VAL A 59 -0.71 6.71 8.66
C VAL A 59 0.47 6.72 7.68
N GLU A 60 0.24 7.16 6.44
CA GLU A 60 1.31 7.28 5.46
C GLU A 60 2.45 8.15 5.99
N ARG A 61 2.13 9.31 6.57
CA ARG A 61 3.15 10.21 7.13
C ARG A 61 3.91 9.58 8.29
N GLN A 62 3.21 8.87 9.18
CA GLN A 62 3.85 8.22 10.34
C GLN A 62 4.79 7.09 9.92
N TYR A 63 4.41 6.33 8.91
CA TYR A 63 5.19 5.18 8.44
C TYR A 63 6.12 5.53 7.28
N THR A 64 6.03 6.72 6.72
CA THR A 64 6.77 7.11 5.51
C THR A 64 6.58 6.06 4.40
N GLY A 65 5.31 5.74 4.13
CA GLY A 65 4.96 4.57 3.31
C GLY A 65 4.89 4.82 1.81
N TRP A 66 4.70 6.07 1.40
CA TRP A 66 4.50 6.40 0.00
C TRP A 66 5.79 6.21 -0.83
N PRO A 67 5.74 5.70 -2.07
CA PRO A 67 4.56 5.17 -2.78
C PRO A 67 4.14 3.77 -2.32
N ASP A 68 5.02 2.99 -1.78
CA ASP A 68 4.78 1.71 -1.13
C ASP A 68 5.93 1.37 -0.18
N ARG A 69 5.64 0.57 0.84
CA ARG A 69 6.66 0.14 1.80
C ARG A 69 6.20 -1.10 2.55
N LEU A 70 7.14 -1.98 2.86
CA LEU A 70 6.89 -3.21 3.58
C LEU A 70 7.39 -3.10 5.02
N TYR A 71 6.56 -3.57 5.96
CA TYR A 71 6.88 -3.66 7.38
C TYR A 71 6.51 -5.03 7.91
N LEU A 72 7.34 -5.59 8.78
CA LEU A 72 6.99 -6.74 9.60
C LEU A 72 6.89 -6.28 11.05
N ILE A 73 5.72 -6.47 11.65
CA ILE A 73 5.47 -6.13 13.04
C ILE A 73 5.42 -7.45 13.82
N GLY A 74 6.29 -7.58 14.82
CA GLY A 74 6.38 -8.77 15.63
C GLY A 74 5.23 -8.89 16.63
N ARG A 75 5.18 -10.02 17.34
CA ARG A 75 4.14 -10.30 18.33
C ARG A 75 4.16 -9.32 19.49
N ASP A 76 5.29 -8.70 19.77
CA ASP A 76 5.45 -7.67 20.82
C ASP A 76 5.00 -6.28 20.35
N GLY A 77 4.53 -6.14 19.10
CA GLY A 77 4.09 -4.88 18.53
C GLY A 77 5.23 -4.00 17.98
N ARG A 78 6.46 -4.49 17.99
CA ARG A 78 7.61 -3.75 17.47
C ARG A 78 7.89 -4.12 16.03
N VAL A 79 8.51 -3.17 15.30
CA VAL A 79 8.91 -3.39 13.91
C VAL A 79 10.16 -4.26 13.87
N ASP A 80 10.04 -5.46 13.30
CA ASP A 80 11.15 -6.40 13.12
C ASP A 80 11.82 -6.25 11.76
N PHE A 81 11.09 -5.73 10.78
CA PHE A 81 11.63 -5.48 9.44
C PHE A 81 10.98 -4.25 8.86
N LYS A 82 11.76 -3.46 8.14
CA LYS A 82 11.32 -2.25 7.44
C LYS A 82 12.09 -2.15 6.12
N SER A 83 11.36 -2.17 5.01
CA SER A 83 11.98 -1.98 3.69
C SER A 83 12.31 -0.51 3.43
N LYS A 84 13.09 -0.26 2.38
CA LYS A 84 13.16 1.06 1.77
C LYS A 84 11.88 1.31 0.98
N PRO A 85 11.49 2.58 0.74
CA PRO A 85 10.31 2.88 -0.06
C PRO A 85 10.44 2.36 -1.49
N GLY A 86 9.29 1.96 -2.08
CA GLY A 86 9.22 1.63 -3.49
C GLY A 86 9.40 2.86 -4.38
N PRO A 87 9.46 2.65 -5.71
CA PRO A 87 9.38 1.33 -6.35
C PRO A 87 10.67 0.52 -6.21
N PHE A 88 11.83 1.16 -6.02
CA PHE A 88 13.12 0.46 -6.00
C PHE A 88 13.38 -0.33 -4.72
N GLY A 89 12.73 0.02 -3.62
CA GLY A 89 12.83 -0.69 -2.34
C GLY A 89 11.85 -1.85 -2.17
N PHE A 90 11.03 -2.15 -3.19
CA PHE A 90 10.03 -3.20 -3.12
C PHE A 90 10.66 -4.56 -3.43
N HIS A 91 11.00 -5.30 -2.37
CA HIS A 91 11.61 -6.62 -2.43
C HIS A 91 10.87 -7.58 -1.50
N PRO A 92 9.74 -8.18 -1.94
CA PRO A 92 8.94 -9.08 -1.10
C PRO A 92 9.73 -10.28 -0.54
N GLU A 93 10.74 -10.74 -1.27
CA GLU A 93 11.62 -11.83 -0.86
C GLU A 93 12.40 -11.50 0.41
N ARG A 94 12.72 -10.23 0.64
CA ARG A 94 13.40 -9.79 1.87
C ARG A 94 12.45 -9.81 3.07
N LEU A 95 11.18 -9.46 2.85
CA LEU A 95 10.16 -9.59 3.88
C LEU A 95 9.94 -11.06 4.24
N GLU A 96 9.89 -11.94 3.25
CA GLU A 96 9.75 -13.38 3.47
C GLU A 96 10.92 -13.93 4.30
N ALA A 97 12.15 -13.54 3.97
CA ALA A 97 13.34 -13.94 4.72
C ALA A 97 13.26 -13.47 6.19
N ALA A 98 12.87 -12.22 6.42
CA ALA A 98 12.69 -11.68 7.76
C ALA A 98 11.59 -12.43 8.53
N LEU A 99 10.49 -12.75 7.85
CA LEU A 99 9.37 -13.50 8.44
C LEU A 99 9.83 -14.89 8.93
N ARG A 100 10.65 -15.57 8.13
CA ARG A 100 11.20 -16.88 8.49
C ARG A 100 12.15 -16.82 9.68
N GLU A 101 12.89 -15.72 9.85
CA GLU A 101 13.73 -15.50 11.02
C GLU A 101 12.93 -15.31 12.30
N VAL A 102 11.86 -14.52 12.23
CA VAL A 102 11.03 -14.17 13.38
C VAL A 102 10.08 -15.32 13.75
N PHE A 103 9.61 -16.05 12.77
CA PHE A 103 8.65 -17.16 12.92
C PHE A 103 9.19 -18.42 12.22
N PRO A 104 10.27 -19.02 12.79
CA PRO A 104 10.90 -20.20 12.19
C PRO A 104 10.04 -21.46 12.18
#